data_76fa303ad7121eba49a29c8ecf92cecb
#
_entry.id   76fa303ad7121eba49a29c8ecf92cecb
#
_cell.length_a   1.000
_cell.length_b   1.000
_cell.length_c   1.000
_cell.angle_alpha   90.00
_cell.angle_beta   90.00
_cell.angle_gamma   90.00
#
_symmetry.space_group_name_H-M   'P 1'
#
loop_
_entity.id
_entity.type
_entity.pdbx_description
1 polymer ?
#
loop_
_entity_poly.entity_id
_entity_poly.type
_entity_poly.pdbx_seq_one_letter_code
_entity_poly.pdbx_strand_id
1 'polypeptide(L)'
;RDRGKPDLAKFTFRASNKWLTCGNNQTSVKGFYGAGQEFSHPKPFELEADEPEVLLGEGKAPGPADYVLTALAACMATSVSYHAAAKGINVESVETSLEGDIDLHGFLGLSTEVPKGFQNITVSMKIKSDATAEQLEELANMSPVADTLKRAIPVKVNIEKQ
;
A
#
# COMPACT_ATOMS: atom_id res chain seq x y z
N ARG A 1 6.70 3.23 -23.84
CA ARG A 1 7.57 4.44 -23.73
C ARG A 1 6.83 5.59 -24.36
N ASP A 2 6.08 6.30 -23.53
CA ASP A 2 5.29 7.43 -24.05
C ASP A 2 6.08 8.74 -23.86
N ARG A 3 6.91 9.10 -24.83
CA ARG A 3 7.59 10.40 -24.88
C ARG A 3 6.75 11.50 -25.51
N GLY A 4 5.51 11.21 -25.92
CA GLY A 4 4.67 12.16 -26.67
C GLY A 4 3.24 12.34 -26.16
N LYS A 5 2.81 11.56 -25.16
CA LYS A 5 1.44 11.59 -24.62
C LYS A 5 1.44 11.59 -23.09
N PRO A 6 1.72 12.75 -22.45
CA PRO A 6 1.87 12.83 -20.98
C PRO A 6 0.67 12.30 -20.19
N ASP A 7 -0.52 12.26 -20.78
CA ASP A 7 -1.75 11.79 -20.11
C ASP A 7 -1.86 10.28 -20.00
N LEU A 8 -1.12 9.50 -20.80
CA LEU A 8 -1.10 8.04 -20.71
C LEU A 8 -0.41 7.51 -19.45
N ALA A 9 0.44 8.31 -18.82
CA ALA A 9 1.10 7.96 -17.55
C ALA A 9 0.31 8.38 -16.31
N LYS A 10 -0.82 9.07 -16.48
CA LYS A 10 -1.68 9.51 -15.37
C LYS A 10 -2.69 8.43 -15.02
N PHE A 11 -2.72 8.05 -13.75
CA PHE A 11 -3.64 7.07 -13.22
C PHE A 11 -4.40 7.63 -12.02
N THR A 12 -5.69 7.28 -11.93
CA THR A 12 -6.55 7.56 -10.77
C THR A 12 -7.14 6.26 -10.28
N PHE A 13 -6.68 5.80 -9.13
CA PHE A 13 -7.22 4.62 -8.46
C PHE A 13 -8.37 5.03 -7.54
N ARG A 14 -9.36 4.12 -7.39
CA ARG A 14 -10.57 4.38 -6.60
C ARG A 14 -10.91 3.17 -5.75
N ALA A 15 -11.38 3.43 -4.55
CA ALA A 15 -11.98 2.45 -3.68
C ALA A 15 -13.18 3.08 -2.97
N SER A 16 -14.16 2.27 -2.61
CA SER A 16 -15.28 2.66 -1.77
C SER A 16 -15.34 1.75 -0.55
N ASN A 17 -15.61 2.32 0.61
CA ASN A 17 -15.65 1.59 1.87
C ASN A 17 -17.00 1.77 2.56
N LYS A 18 -17.43 0.73 3.26
CA LYS A 18 -18.61 0.75 4.13
C LYS A 18 -18.25 0.16 5.47
N TRP A 19 -18.43 0.95 6.53
CA TRP A 19 -18.37 0.47 7.90
C TRP A 19 -19.57 -0.46 8.18
N LEU A 20 -19.33 -1.57 8.84
CA LEU A 20 -20.34 -2.57 9.16
C LEU A 20 -20.65 -2.57 10.66
N THR A 21 -19.66 -2.86 11.50
CA THR A 21 -19.80 -2.87 12.95
C THR A 21 -18.44 -2.86 13.64
N CYS A 22 -18.31 -2.24 14.80
CA CYS A 22 -17.05 -2.18 15.58
C CYS A 22 -15.82 -1.83 14.71
N GLY A 23 -14.85 -2.73 14.60
CA GLY A 23 -13.70 -2.60 13.71
C GLY A 23 -13.96 -3.07 12.28
N ASN A 24 -15.07 -3.81 12.05
CA ASN A 24 -15.33 -4.46 10.78
C ASN A 24 -15.85 -3.51 9.71
N ASN A 25 -15.26 -3.57 8.54
CA ASN A 25 -15.64 -2.80 7.37
C ASN A 25 -15.29 -3.55 6.07
N GLN A 26 -15.89 -3.13 4.98
CA GLN A 26 -15.71 -3.74 3.67
C GLN A 26 -15.35 -2.68 2.64
N THR A 27 -14.30 -2.93 1.88
CA THR A 27 -13.85 -2.07 0.78
C THR A 27 -14.07 -2.77 -0.55
N SER A 28 -14.67 -2.07 -1.51
CA SER A 28 -14.85 -2.54 -2.88
C SER A 28 -13.91 -1.78 -3.82
N VAL A 29 -13.16 -2.51 -4.64
CA VAL A 29 -12.31 -1.97 -5.70
C VAL A 29 -12.85 -2.43 -7.05
N LYS A 30 -13.49 -1.53 -7.79
CA LYS A 30 -14.18 -1.84 -9.03
C LYS A 30 -13.41 -1.46 -10.29
N GLY A 31 -12.72 -0.34 -10.27
CA GLY A 31 -12.02 0.14 -11.47
C GLY A 31 -11.14 1.35 -11.22
N PHE A 32 -10.47 1.77 -12.28
CA PHE A 32 -9.54 2.90 -12.25
C PHE A 32 -9.50 3.60 -13.61
N TYR A 33 -9.07 4.86 -13.62
CA TYR A 33 -8.67 5.55 -14.85
C TYR A 33 -7.17 5.42 -15.03
N GLY A 34 -6.73 5.15 -16.27
CA GLY A 34 -5.32 5.08 -16.63
C GLY A 34 -5.14 4.91 -18.11
N ALA A 35 -3.94 5.15 -18.62
CA ALA A 35 -3.63 5.05 -20.06
C ALA A 35 -4.66 5.75 -20.97
N GLY A 36 -5.23 6.87 -20.51
CA GLY A 36 -6.20 7.68 -21.25
C GLY A 36 -7.63 7.15 -21.28
N GLN A 37 -7.98 6.13 -20.50
CA GLN A 37 -9.33 5.55 -20.51
C GLN A 37 -9.74 4.98 -19.13
N GLU A 38 -11.02 4.69 -18.97
CA GLU A 38 -11.56 3.99 -17.79
C GLU A 38 -11.42 2.47 -17.96
N PHE A 39 -11.02 1.83 -16.87
CA PHE A 39 -10.98 0.38 -16.73
C PHE A 39 -11.91 -0.05 -15.61
N SER A 40 -12.58 -1.19 -15.78
CA SER A 40 -13.42 -1.79 -14.77
C SER A 40 -13.12 -3.29 -14.67
N HIS A 41 -12.98 -3.78 -13.45
CA HIS A 41 -12.89 -5.22 -13.23
C HIS A 41 -14.26 -5.87 -13.52
N PRO A 42 -14.30 -7.03 -14.18
CA PRO A 42 -15.55 -7.76 -14.44
C PRO A 42 -16.34 -8.05 -13.16
N LYS A 43 -15.64 -8.30 -12.07
CA LYS A 43 -16.17 -8.43 -10.71
C LYS A 43 -15.32 -7.56 -9.78
N PRO A 44 -15.96 -6.74 -8.92
CA PRO A 44 -15.22 -5.98 -7.91
C PRO A 44 -14.41 -6.89 -6.99
N PHE A 45 -13.25 -6.41 -6.55
CA PHE A 45 -12.54 -7.04 -5.44
C PHE A 45 -13.16 -6.53 -4.15
N GLU A 46 -13.63 -7.44 -3.32
CA GLU A 46 -14.16 -7.14 -2.00
C GLU A 46 -13.10 -7.50 -0.96
N LEU A 47 -12.71 -6.51 -0.17
CA LEU A 47 -11.68 -6.61 0.86
C LEU A 47 -12.34 -6.32 2.21
N GLU A 48 -12.25 -7.28 3.11
CA GLU A 48 -12.69 -7.08 4.49
C GLU A 48 -11.53 -6.57 5.34
N ALA A 49 -11.82 -5.69 6.28
CA ALA A 49 -10.89 -5.28 7.32
C ALA A 49 -11.58 -5.36 8.69
N ASP A 50 -10.82 -5.75 9.68
CA ASP A 50 -11.29 -5.83 11.07
C ASP A 50 -10.10 -5.53 12.00
N GLU A 51 -10.38 -5.27 13.26
CA GLU A 51 -9.33 -5.13 14.28
C GLU A 51 -9.22 -6.44 15.10
N PRO A 52 -8.07 -6.75 15.68
CA PRO A 52 -7.93 -7.86 16.60
C PRO A 52 -8.76 -7.63 17.88
N GLU A 53 -9.10 -8.72 18.57
CA GLU A 53 -9.93 -8.66 19.79
C GLU A 53 -9.37 -7.71 20.86
N VAL A 54 -8.05 -7.61 21.01
CA VAL A 54 -7.39 -6.68 21.94
C VAL A 54 -7.65 -5.21 21.60
N LEU A 55 -8.03 -4.91 20.35
CA LEU A 55 -8.45 -3.60 19.85
C LEU A 55 -9.96 -3.52 19.62
N LEU A 56 -10.73 -4.36 20.31
CA LEU A 56 -12.20 -4.39 20.27
C LEU A 56 -12.81 -4.78 18.91
N GLY A 57 -12.05 -5.46 18.06
CA GLY A 57 -12.53 -6.14 16.86
C GLY A 57 -12.92 -7.59 17.14
N GLU A 58 -13.24 -8.32 16.08
CA GLU A 58 -13.53 -9.76 16.13
C GLU A 58 -12.41 -10.61 15.53
N GLY A 59 -11.36 -9.98 14.97
CA GLY A 59 -10.21 -10.65 14.36
C GLY A 59 -10.55 -11.46 13.10
N LYS A 60 -11.61 -11.11 12.38
CA LYS A 60 -12.09 -11.85 11.22
C LYS A 60 -11.34 -11.55 9.92
N ALA A 61 -10.62 -10.44 9.87
CA ALA A 61 -9.87 -9.98 8.70
C ALA A 61 -8.61 -9.23 9.14
N PRO A 62 -7.64 -8.98 8.22
CA PRO A 62 -6.50 -8.13 8.50
C PRO A 62 -6.92 -6.73 8.92
N GLY A 63 -6.16 -6.12 9.84
CA GLY A 63 -6.40 -4.74 10.26
C GLY A 63 -5.96 -3.72 9.21
N PRO A 64 -6.39 -2.46 9.33
CA PRO A 64 -5.96 -1.40 8.42
C PRO A 64 -4.43 -1.22 8.37
N ALA A 65 -3.74 -1.41 9.49
CA ALA A 65 -2.28 -1.39 9.59
C ALA A 65 -1.64 -2.51 8.75
N ASP A 66 -2.21 -3.72 8.78
CA ASP A 66 -1.75 -4.86 7.98
C ASP A 66 -1.89 -4.58 6.48
N TYR A 67 -2.95 -3.88 6.07
CA TYR A 67 -3.14 -3.48 4.67
C TYR A 67 -2.07 -2.48 4.20
N VAL A 68 -1.60 -1.58 5.05
CA VAL A 68 -0.48 -0.68 4.72
C VAL A 68 0.79 -1.48 4.47
N LEU A 69 1.13 -2.42 5.36
CA LEU A 69 2.29 -3.30 5.19
C LEU A 69 2.15 -4.19 3.95
N THR A 70 0.96 -4.74 3.71
CA THR A 70 0.66 -5.57 2.53
C THR A 70 0.84 -4.78 1.24
N ALA A 71 0.32 -3.56 1.17
CA ALA A 71 0.47 -2.69 0.01
C ALA A 71 1.93 -2.34 -0.26
N LEU A 72 2.70 -2.05 0.80
CA LEU A 72 4.13 -1.76 0.70
C LEU A 72 4.90 -2.98 0.18
N ALA A 73 4.68 -4.16 0.75
CA ALA A 73 5.33 -5.40 0.33
C ALA A 73 5.08 -5.72 -1.14
N ALA A 74 3.80 -5.71 -1.53
CA ALA A 74 3.39 -6.02 -2.91
C ALA A 74 3.98 -5.01 -3.91
N CYS A 75 3.95 -3.71 -3.57
CA CYS A 75 4.46 -2.67 -4.46
C CYS A 75 5.98 -2.72 -4.61
N MET A 76 6.73 -2.99 -3.55
CA MET A 76 8.19 -3.14 -3.62
C MET A 76 8.59 -4.37 -4.43
N ALA A 77 7.95 -5.52 -4.22
CA ALA A 77 8.20 -6.74 -5.00
C ALA A 77 7.91 -6.53 -6.50
N THR A 78 6.79 -5.87 -6.83
CA THR A 78 6.43 -5.53 -8.22
C THR A 78 7.45 -4.55 -8.82
N SER A 79 7.91 -3.56 -8.06
CA SER A 79 8.91 -2.59 -8.52
C SER A 79 10.23 -3.28 -8.85
N VAL A 80 10.71 -4.17 -7.98
CA VAL A 80 11.90 -4.98 -8.26
C VAL A 80 11.72 -5.76 -9.56
N SER A 81 10.62 -6.52 -9.69
CA SER A 81 10.37 -7.37 -10.85
C SER A 81 10.30 -6.57 -12.16
N TYR A 82 9.54 -5.48 -12.20
CA TYR A 82 9.34 -4.71 -13.42
C TYR A 82 10.60 -3.95 -13.85
N HIS A 83 11.29 -3.32 -12.91
CA HIS A 83 12.50 -2.58 -13.20
C HIS A 83 13.68 -3.48 -13.51
N ALA A 84 13.78 -4.66 -12.87
CA ALA A 84 14.76 -5.69 -13.21
C ALA A 84 14.58 -6.15 -14.67
N ALA A 85 13.36 -6.53 -15.03
CA ALA A 85 13.02 -6.94 -16.40
C ALA A 85 13.37 -5.85 -17.44
N ALA A 86 13.09 -4.58 -17.13
CA ALA A 86 13.39 -3.45 -18.00
C ALA A 86 14.91 -3.21 -18.18
N LYS A 87 15.72 -3.63 -17.21
CA LYS A 87 17.19 -3.51 -17.23
C LYS A 87 17.89 -4.80 -17.67
N GLY A 88 17.14 -5.89 -17.95
CA GLY A 88 17.71 -7.19 -18.33
C GLY A 88 18.34 -7.94 -17.15
N ILE A 89 17.99 -7.60 -15.91
CA ILE A 89 18.42 -8.27 -14.70
C ILE A 89 17.51 -9.49 -14.47
N ASN A 90 18.10 -10.64 -14.19
CA ASN A 90 17.35 -11.85 -13.86
C ASN A 90 16.98 -11.87 -12.38
N VAL A 91 15.69 -11.99 -12.05
CA VAL A 91 15.16 -12.18 -10.71
C VAL A 91 14.39 -13.49 -10.68
N GLU A 92 14.86 -14.44 -9.87
CA GLU A 92 14.25 -15.76 -9.74
C GLU A 92 13.19 -15.81 -8.62
N SER A 93 13.43 -15.10 -7.51
CA SER A 93 12.48 -15.02 -6.39
C SER A 93 12.64 -13.73 -5.60
N VAL A 94 11.53 -13.29 -5.01
CA VAL A 94 11.47 -12.18 -4.06
C VAL A 94 10.60 -12.61 -2.89
N GLU A 95 11.18 -12.62 -1.69
CA GLU A 95 10.46 -12.81 -0.44
C GLU A 95 10.62 -11.54 0.39
N THR A 96 9.53 -11.06 0.98
CA THR A 96 9.52 -9.80 1.72
C THR A 96 8.89 -10.01 3.09
N SER A 97 9.58 -9.57 4.15
CA SER A 97 9.10 -9.53 5.52
C SER A 97 9.08 -8.09 6.00
N LEU A 98 7.99 -7.67 6.62
CA LEU A 98 7.79 -6.31 7.11
C LEU A 98 7.42 -6.31 8.59
N GLU A 99 7.91 -5.29 9.28
CA GLU A 99 7.59 -5.01 10.66
C GLU A 99 7.39 -3.51 10.81
N GLY A 100 6.36 -3.08 11.55
CA GLY A 100 6.07 -1.67 11.76
C GLY A 100 5.51 -1.43 13.16
N ASP A 101 5.97 -0.36 13.80
CA ASP A 101 5.60 0.02 15.16
C ASP A 101 4.57 1.14 15.17
N ILE A 102 3.50 0.94 15.94
CA ILE A 102 2.49 1.96 16.25
C ILE A 102 2.38 2.07 17.77
N ASP A 103 2.46 3.30 18.27
CA ASP A 103 2.11 3.63 19.66
C ASP A 103 0.69 4.20 19.70
N LEU A 104 -0.22 3.47 20.31
CA LEU A 104 -1.64 3.83 20.35
C LEU A 104 -1.96 5.08 21.20
N HIS A 105 -1.03 5.59 22.03
CA HIS A 105 -1.24 6.85 22.77
C HIS A 105 -1.60 8.02 21.84
N GLY A 106 -0.98 8.07 20.64
CA GLY A 106 -1.31 9.10 19.65
C GLY A 106 -2.72 8.94 19.07
N PHE A 107 -3.10 7.72 18.66
CA PHE A 107 -4.43 7.42 18.12
C PHE A 107 -5.55 7.64 19.14
N LEU A 108 -5.34 7.21 20.38
CA LEU A 108 -6.31 7.34 21.47
C LEU A 108 -6.42 8.78 22.03
N GLY A 109 -5.60 9.71 21.55
CA GLY A 109 -5.57 11.08 22.04
C GLY A 109 -5.01 11.24 23.45
N LEU A 110 -4.23 10.26 23.92
CA LEU A 110 -3.59 10.28 25.24
C LEU A 110 -2.26 11.02 25.23
N SER A 111 -1.72 11.31 24.06
CA SER A 111 -0.50 12.09 23.86
C SER A 111 -0.61 12.93 22.57
N THR A 112 -0.15 14.18 22.64
CA THR A 112 0.00 15.07 21.47
C THR A 112 1.37 14.95 20.82
N GLU A 113 2.35 14.37 21.50
CA GLU A 113 3.71 14.20 21.03
C GLU A 113 3.91 12.90 20.22
N VAL A 114 3.05 11.90 20.46
CA VAL A 114 3.12 10.60 19.78
C VAL A 114 2.35 10.67 18.46
N PRO A 115 2.98 10.31 17.31
CA PRO A 115 2.28 10.20 16.03
C PRO A 115 1.12 9.20 16.10
N LYS A 116 0.05 9.45 15.35
CA LYS A 116 -1.15 8.57 15.32
C LYS A 116 -0.96 7.30 14.50
N GLY A 117 0.00 7.27 13.59
CA GLY A 117 0.29 6.17 12.68
C GLY A 117 1.62 5.49 12.99
N PHE A 118 2.13 4.77 12.01
CA PHE A 118 3.42 4.12 12.12
C PHE A 118 4.54 5.10 12.47
N GLN A 119 5.36 4.74 13.45
CA GLN A 119 6.57 5.47 13.82
C GLN A 119 7.75 5.06 12.95
N ASN A 120 7.80 3.80 12.57
CA ASN A 120 8.76 3.24 11.63
C ASN A 120 8.16 2.02 10.93
N ILE A 121 8.73 1.65 9.80
CA ILE A 121 8.49 0.38 9.12
C ILE A 121 9.85 -0.14 8.64
N THR A 122 10.18 -1.36 9.03
CA THR A 122 11.36 -2.08 8.57
C THR A 122 10.95 -3.09 7.51
N VAL A 123 11.63 -3.09 6.38
CA VAL A 123 11.41 -4.02 5.28
C VAL A 123 12.67 -4.85 5.06
N SER A 124 12.55 -6.16 5.12
CA SER A 124 13.59 -7.13 4.82
C SER A 124 13.21 -7.91 3.57
N MET A 125 14.05 -7.84 2.54
CA MET A 125 13.82 -8.53 1.27
C MET A 125 14.93 -9.57 1.04
N LYS A 126 14.53 -10.80 0.72
CA LYS A 126 15.40 -11.86 0.23
C LYS A 126 15.14 -12.02 -1.25
N ILE A 127 16.14 -11.73 -2.08
CA ILE A 127 16.00 -11.73 -3.53
C ILE A 127 17.06 -12.63 -4.12
N LYS A 128 16.62 -13.60 -4.92
CA LYS A 128 17.53 -14.43 -5.73
C LYS A 128 17.65 -13.81 -7.11
N SER A 129 18.85 -13.30 -7.42
CA SER A 129 19.12 -12.54 -8.64
C SER A 129 20.60 -12.58 -8.99
N ASP A 130 20.94 -12.21 -10.22
CA ASP A 130 22.31 -11.97 -10.70
C ASP A 130 22.81 -10.53 -10.46
N ALA A 131 21.94 -9.66 -9.93
CA ALA A 131 22.29 -8.28 -9.60
C ALA A 131 22.94 -8.14 -8.19
N THR A 132 23.61 -7.01 -7.96
CA THR A 132 24.13 -6.68 -6.63
C THR A 132 23.04 -6.23 -5.67
N ALA A 133 23.29 -6.28 -4.35
CA ALA A 133 22.34 -5.82 -3.34
C ALA A 133 21.97 -4.33 -3.55
N GLU A 134 22.96 -3.50 -3.89
CA GLU A 134 22.74 -2.06 -4.13
C GLU A 134 21.83 -1.82 -5.33
N GLN A 135 22.02 -2.58 -6.43
CA GLN A 135 21.14 -2.50 -7.59
C GLN A 135 19.71 -2.90 -7.23
N LEU A 136 19.53 -3.99 -6.47
CA LEU A 136 18.22 -4.45 -6.03
C LEU A 136 17.53 -3.46 -5.09
N GLU A 137 18.27 -2.81 -4.20
CA GLU A 137 17.75 -1.74 -3.33
C GLU A 137 17.26 -0.54 -4.14
N GLU A 138 18.00 -0.11 -5.17
CA GLU A 138 17.56 0.94 -6.08
C GLU A 138 16.22 0.57 -6.75
N LEU A 139 16.07 -0.69 -7.21
CA LEU A 139 14.83 -1.15 -7.83
C LEU A 139 13.66 -1.17 -6.85
N ALA A 140 13.88 -1.63 -5.62
CA ALA A 140 12.86 -1.64 -4.56
C ALA A 140 12.41 -0.21 -4.20
N ASN A 141 13.34 0.74 -4.17
CA ASN A 141 13.05 2.15 -3.88
C ASN A 141 12.28 2.88 -5.00
N MET A 142 12.10 2.27 -6.16
CA MET A 142 11.19 2.78 -7.20
C MET A 142 9.71 2.56 -6.88
N SER A 143 9.38 1.97 -5.74
CA SER A 143 8.01 1.69 -5.31
C SER A 143 7.21 2.98 -5.05
N PRO A 144 6.08 3.22 -5.76
CA PRO A 144 5.19 4.34 -5.49
C PRO A 144 4.59 4.34 -4.08
N VAL A 145 4.31 3.16 -3.51
CA VAL A 145 3.78 3.05 -2.14
C VAL A 145 4.87 3.43 -1.14
N ALA A 146 6.12 2.96 -1.33
CA ALA A 146 7.24 3.37 -0.48
C ALA A 146 7.47 4.89 -0.53
N ASP A 147 7.42 5.49 -1.72
CA ASP A 147 7.51 6.95 -1.88
C ASP A 147 6.36 7.67 -1.15
N THR A 148 5.14 7.17 -1.28
CA THR A 148 3.96 7.74 -0.59
C THR A 148 4.11 7.71 0.92
N LEU A 149 4.65 6.62 1.50
CA LEU A 149 4.86 6.51 2.94
C LEU A 149 6.04 7.34 3.46
N LYS A 150 7.07 7.55 2.63
CA LYS A 150 8.25 8.34 3.00
C LYS A 150 8.02 9.85 3.00
N ARG A 151 7.00 10.34 2.30
CA ARG A 151 6.69 11.77 2.19
C ARG A 151 5.25 12.05 2.55
N ALA A 152 4.99 13.23 3.10
CA ALA A 152 3.63 13.70 3.31
C ALA A 152 2.95 14.01 1.97
N ILE A 153 1.77 13.45 1.76
CA ILE A 153 0.88 13.78 0.65
C ILE A 153 -0.38 14.46 1.19
N PRO A 154 -1.01 15.39 0.44
CA PRO A 154 -2.24 16.01 0.90
C PRO A 154 -3.39 14.99 0.91
N VAL A 155 -4.04 14.85 2.07
CA VAL A 155 -5.28 14.08 2.22
C VAL A 155 -6.41 15.06 2.51
N LYS A 156 -7.34 15.20 1.56
CA LYS A 156 -8.51 16.06 1.70
C LYS A 156 -9.70 15.23 2.16
N VAL A 157 -10.29 15.60 3.29
CA VAL A 157 -11.48 14.95 3.85
C VAL A 157 -12.69 15.86 3.66
N ASN A 158 -13.75 15.34 3.01
CA ASN A 158 -15.03 16.00 2.91
C ASN A 158 -16.07 15.14 3.67
N ILE A 159 -16.81 15.75 4.56
CA ILE A 159 -17.84 15.09 5.37
C ILE A 159 -19.19 15.67 5.01
N GLU A 160 -20.10 14.80 4.60
CA GLU A 160 -21.52 15.11 4.44
C GLU A 160 -22.30 14.50 5.59
N LYS A 161 -22.90 15.34 6.42
CA LYS A 161 -23.75 14.90 7.54
C LYS A 161 -25.16 14.66 7.03
N GLN A 162 -25.66 13.47 7.21
CA GLN A 162 -27.07 13.09 6.97
C GLN A 162 -27.94 13.26 8.22
#